data_014ed89bc5cd0440d38c025803265c69
#
_entry.id   014ed89bc5cd0440d38c025803265c69
#
_cell.length_a   1.000
_cell.length_b   1.000
_cell.length_c   1.000
_cell.angle_alpha   90.00
_cell.angle_beta   90.00
_cell.angle_gamma   90.00
#
_symmetry.space_group_name_H-M   'P 1'
#
loop_
_entity.id
_entity.type
_entity.pdbx_description
1 polymer ?
#
loop_
_entity_poly.entity_id
_entity_poly.type
_entity_poly.pdbx_seq_one_letter_code
_entity_poly.pdbx_strand_id
1 'polypeptide(L)'
;MKIRIRIPLKIKLFLPVSIIIIIVVTAATLLFINRSINAFNEEITKNLQLEIETISKIFEQEVSFNLEKVQTNLRVAHMHFYDLPLEVTNQTYEMEVEDQVSGDKHIACLREWQLDGKPLSENKDFVNNLTNIIIGGTIAIFQEIDSGFVRISTNEQDSDSTSVSRTFIPNNSPMSEAIRGGEIYYGLALVMDKWHTTACEPINLNDTLVGMLYVGNKEND
;
A
#
# COMPACT_ATOMS: atom_id res chain seq x y z
N MET A 1 -69.41 43.21 -36.11
CA MET A 1 -68.53 44.29 -36.59
C MET A 1 -67.15 43.70 -36.83
N LYS A 2 -66.72 43.39 -38.07
CA LYS A 2 -65.41 42.84 -38.42
C LYS A 2 -64.42 43.98 -38.62
N ILE A 3 -63.57 44.18 -37.69
CA ILE A 3 -62.52 45.20 -37.81
C ILE A 3 -61.48 44.65 -38.82
N ARG A 4 -61.48 45.22 -40.04
CA ARG A 4 -60.42 44.97 -41.04
C ARG A 4 -59.20 45.84 -40.71
N ILE A 5 -58.21 45.29 -40.00
CA ILE A 5 -56.97 45.97 -39.80
C ILE A 5 -56.23 46.01 -41.15
N ARG A 6 -56.10 47.19 -41.77
CA ARG A 6 -55.29 47.41 -42.97
C ARG A 6 -53.80 47.51 -42.53
N ILE A 7 -53.02 46.43 -42.63
CA ILE A 7 -51.62 46.42 -42.40
C ILE A 7 -50.89 47.15 -43.52
N PRO A 8 -50.03 48.16 -43.24
CA PRO A 8 -49.28 48.90 -44.26
C PRO A 8 -48.44 47.98 -45.11
N LEU A 9 -48.29 48.26 -46.40
CA LEU A 9 -47.53 47.42 -47.34
C LEU A 9 -46.09 47.15 -46.89
N LYS A 10 -45.42 48.13 -46.25
CA LYS A 10 -44.08 48.01 -45.66
C LYS A 10 -44.03 46.88 -44.63
N ILE A 11 -45.01 46.78 -43.73
CA ILE A 11 -45.06 45.75 -42.71
C ILE A 11 -45.24 44.37 -43.29
N LYS A 12 -46.08 44.26 -44.34
CA LYS A 12 -46.31 42.98 -45.05
C LYS A 12 -45.07 42.44 -45.71
N LEU A 13 -44.13 43.31 -46.13
CA LEU A 13 -42.91 42.92 -46.80
C LEU A 13 -41.76 42.64 -45.78
N PHE A 14 -41.63 43.47 -44.75
CA PHE A 14 -40.55 43.33 -43.77
C PHE A 14 -40.78 42.24 -42.73
N LEU A 15 -42.02 41.96 -42.34
CA LEU A 15 -42.35 40.96 -41.32
C LEU A 15 -41.85 39.53 -41.69
N PRO A 16 -42.11 38.97 -42.87
CA PRO A 16 -41.65 37.64 -43.24
C PRO A 16 -40.15 37.58 -43.39
N VAL A 17 -39.49 38.62 -43.86
CA VAL A 17 -38.03 38.67 -43.97
C VAL A 17 -37.39 38.67 -42.60
N SER A 18 -37.90 39.42 -41.64
CA SER A 18 -37.40 39.44 -40.27
C SER A 18 -37.59 38.10 -39.57
N ILE A 19 -38.69 37.42 -39.78
CA ILE A 19 -38.92 36.06 -39.23
C ILE A 19 -37.93 35.05 -39.80
N ILE A 20 -37.64 35.08 -41.10
CA ILE A 20 -36.68 34.20 -41.73
C ILE A 20 -35.28 34.45 -41.17
N ILE A 21 -34.86 35.70 -40.99
CA ILE A 21 -33.57 36.05 -40.41
C ILE A 21 -33.47 35.52 -38.98
N ILE A 22 -34.51 35.69 -38.16
CA ILE A 22 -34.52 35.18 -36.78
C ILE A 22 -34.39 33.67 -36.77
N ILE A 23 -35.12 32.95 -37.63
CA ILE A 23 -35.04 31.48 -37.72
C ILE A 23 -33.64 31.03 -38.12
N VAL A 24 -33.01 31.65 -39.10
CA VAL A 24 -31.67 31.32 -39.56
C VAL A 24 -30.63 31.59 -38.46
N VAL A 25 -30.70 32.73 -37.80
CA VAL A 25 -29.78 33.09 -36.72
C VAL A 25 -29.92 32.12 -35.52
N THR A 26 -31.14 31.80 -35.11
CA THR A 26 -31.41 30.87 -34.03
C THR A 26 -30.88 29.45 -34.37
N ALA A 27 -31.15 28.95 -35.58
CA ALA A 27 -30.66 27.67 -36.04
C ALA A 27 -29.13 27.63 -36.08
N ALA A 28 -28.47 28.64 -36.59
CA ALA A 28 -27.03 28.75 -36.62
C ALA A 28 -26.41 28.78 -35.19
N THR A 29 -27.05 29.52 -34.28
CA THR A 29 -26.61 29.61 -32.88
C THR A 29 -26.75 28.27 -32.19
N LEU A 30 -27.82 27.54 -32.36
CA LEU A 30 -28.04 26.20 -31.81
C LEU A 30 -27.00 25.20 -32.33
N LEU A 31 -26.72 25.22 -33.63
CA LEU A 31 -25.68 24.37 -34.23
C LEU A 31 -24.28 24.70 -33.68
N PHE A 32 -23.97 25.98 -33.50
CA PHE A 32 -22.69 26.42 -32.92
C PHE A 32 -22.55 25.96 -31.45
N ILE A 33 -23.61 26.15 -30.64
CA ILE A 33 -23.61 25.71 -29.23
C ILE A 33 -23.41 24.21 -29.14
N ASN A 34 -24.13 23.40 -29.93
CA ASN A 34 -23.97 21.94 -29.91
C ASN A 34 -22.55 21.50 -30.29
N ARG A 35 -21.96 22.11 -31.30
CA ARG A 35 -20.59 21.81 -31.70
C ARG A 35 -19.60 22.23 -30.63
N SER A 36 -19.77 23.39 -30.00
CA SER A 36 -18.89 23.86 -28.93
C SER A 36 -18.97 22.97 -27.70
N ILE A 37 -20.15 22.52 -27.29
CA ILE A 37 -20.36 21.62 -26.16
C ILE A 37 -19.70 20.27 -26.45
N ASN A 38 -19.86 19.71 -27.62
CA ASN A 38 -19.24 18.43 -27.98
C ASN A 38 -17.74 18.53 -28.01
N ALA A 39 -17.16 19.56 -28.61
CA ALA A 39 -15.71 19.78 -28.64
C ALA A 39 -15.14 19.97 -27.23
N PHE A 40 -15.84 20.72 -26.36
CA PHE A 40 -15.43 20.92 -24.97
C PHE A 40 -15.48 19.61 -24.16
N ASN A 41 -16.53 18.80 -24.35
CA ASN A 41 -16.63 17.50 -23.69
C ASN A 41 -15.54 16.52 -24.15
N GLU A 42 -15.21 16.49 -25.44
CA GLU A 42 -14.12 15.68 -25.97
C GLU A 42 -12.77 16.11 -25.38
N GLU A 43 -12.51 17.40 -25.30
CA GLU A 43 -11.27 17.95 -24.74
C GLU A 43 -11.14 17.63 -23.25
N ILE A 44 -12.21 17.81 -22.45
CA ILE A 44 -12.22 17.44 -21.03
C ILE A 44 -11.97 15.94 -20.87
N THR A 45 -12.68 15.09 -21.62
CA THR A 45 -12.54 13.65 -21.51
C THR A 45 -11.10 13.21 -21.84
N LYS A 46 -10.51 13.79 -22.88
CA LYS A 46 -9.13 13.51 -23.27
C LYS A 46 -8.12 13.96 -22.18
N ASN A 47 -8.31 15.14 -21.61
CA ASN A 47 -7.45 15.64 -20.55
C ASN A 47 -7.54 14.79 -19.30
N LEU A 48 -8.76 14.39 -18.88
CA LEU A 48 -8.97 13.48 -17.75
C LEU A 48 -8.32 12.10 -17.98
N GLN A 49 -8.42 11.57 -19.20
CA GLN A 49 -7.75 10.30 -19.53
C GLN A 49 -6.23 10.40 -19.41
N LEU A 50 -5.64 11.49 -19.91
CA LEU A 50 -4.19 11.73 -19.79
C LEU A 50 -3.75 11.90 -18.32
N GLU A 51 -4.55 12.57 -17.50
CA GLU A 51 -4.28 12.71 -16.07
C GLU A 51 -4.34 11.36 -15.36
N ILE A 52 -5.37 10.55 -15.61
CA ILE A 52 -5.51 9.20 -15.05
C ILE A 52 -4.33 8.32 -15.46
N GLU A 53 -3.95 8.32 -16.73
CA GLU A 53 -2.81 7.55 -17.22
C GLU A 53 -1.49 7.99 -16.55
N THR A 54 -1.31 9.30 -16.39
CA THR A 54 -0.14 9.86 -15.73
C THR A 54 -0.08 9.45 -14.26
N ILE A 55 -1.19 9.57 -13.53
CA ILE A 55 -1.28 9.17 -12.11
C ILE A 55 -1.04 7.66 -11.97
N SER A 56 -1.66 6.84 -12.82
CA SER A 56 -1.45 5.38 -12.80
C SER A 56 0.02 5.02 -13.00
N LYS A 57 0.71 5.70 -13.92
CA LYS A 57 2.12 5.46 -14.21
C LYS A 57 3.03 5.88 -13.05
N ILE A 58 2.74 6.99 -12.40
CA ILE A 58 3.47 7.43 -11.20
C ILE A 58 3.29 6.40 -10.08
N PHE A 59 2.05 5.95 -9.86
CA PHE A 59 1.75 4.96 -8.83
C PHE A 59 2.46 3.61 -9.10
N GLU A 60 2.43 3.12 -10.35
CA GLU A 60 3.17 1.91 -10.74
C GLU A 60 4.68 2.04 -10.50
N GLN A 61 5.24 3.21 -10.79
CA GLN A 61 6.67 3.48 -10.54
C GLN A 61 6.98 3.49 -9.05
N GLU A 62 6.13 4.08 -8.21
CA GLU A 62 6.32 4.13 -6.76
C GLU A 62 6.24 2.74 -6.14
N VAL A 63 5.24 1.94 -6.52
CA VAL A 63 5.12 0.54 -6.08
C VAL A 63 6.35 -0.28 -6.49
N SER A 64 6.79 -0.15 -7.74
CA SER A 64 7.99 -0.85 -8.23
C SER A 64 9.25 -0.44 -7.47
N PHE A 65 9.42 0.83 -7.20
CA PHE A 65 10.56 1.37 -6.44
C PHE A 65 10.57 0.84 -4.99
N ASN A 66 9.41 0.87 -4.32
CA ASN A 66 9.29 0.36 -2.96
C ASN A 66 9.56 -1.15 -2.90
N LEU A 67 9.08 -1.90 -3.89
CA LEU A 67 9.36 -3.34 -3.99
C LEU A 67 10.85 -3.63 -4.18
N GLU A 68 11.53 -2.94 -5.08
CA GLU A 68 12.97 -3.08 -5.30
C GLU A 68 13.77 -2.74 -4.03
N LYS A 69 13.33 -1.71 -3.31
CA LYS A 69 13.94 -1.30 -2.05
C LYS A 69 13.83 -2.39 -0.98
N VAL A 70 12.64 -2.97 -0.75
CA VAL A 70 12.50 -4.03 0.24
C VAL A 70 13.21 -5.31 -0.17
N GLN A 71 13.28 -5.64 -1.46
CA GLN A 71 14.08 -6.77 -1.96
C GLN A 71 15.56 -6.59 -1.68
N THR A 72 16.07 -5.39 -1.91
CA THR A 72 17.47 -5.06 -1.63
C THR A 72 17.76 -5.11 -0.14
N ASN A 73 16.88 -4.52 0.66
CA ASN A 73 17.00 -4.51 2.11
C ASN A 73 16.93 -5.93 2.69
N LEU A 74 16.03 -6.79 2.18
CA LEU A 74 15.93 -8.18 2.60
C LEU A 74 17.24 -8.94 2.31
N ARG A 75 17.83 -8.73 1.13
CA ARG A 75 19.11 -9.36 0.77
C ARG A 75 20.25 -8.94 1.71
N VAL A 76 20.29 -7.66 2.10
CA VAL A 76 21.26 -7.16 3.07
C VAL A 76 21.01 -7.77 4.46
N ALA A 77 19.74 -7.80 4.89
CA ALA A 77 19.35 -8.39 6.16
C ALA A 77 19.68 -9.89 6.21
N HIS A 78 19.41 -10.64 5.12
CA HIS A 78 19.77 -12.04 4.95
C HIS A 78 21.28 -12.27 5.16
N MET A 79 22.13 -11.56 4.42
CA MET A 79 23.57 -11.70 4.52
C MET A 79 24.05 -11.51 5.97
N HIS A 80 23.61 -10.46 6.63
CA HIS A 80 24.03 -10.18 8.01
C HIS A 80 23.44 -11.14 9.04
N PHE A 81 22.22 -11.64 8.81
CA PHE A 81 21.58 -12.59 9.72
C PHE A 81 22.28 -13.96 9.70
N TYR A 82 22.57 -14.47 8.50
CA TYR A 82 23.18 -15.80 8.33
C TYR A 82 24.70 -15.80 8.51
N ASP A 83 25.34 -14.63 8.60
CA ASP A 83 26.74 -14.51 9.01
C ASP A 83 26.94 -14.74 10.53
N LEU A 84 25.83 -14.74 11.29
CA LEU A 84 25.86 -14.91 12.75
C LEU A 84 25.27 -16.27 13.15
N PRO A 85 25.83 -16.95 14.16
CA PRO A 85 25.30 -18.22 14.64
C PRO A 85 23.96 -18.00 15.35
N LEU A 86 22.89 -18.65 14.84
CA LEU A 86 21.58 -18.71 15.47
C LEU A 86 21.45 -19.97 16.31
N GLU A 87 21.04 -19.84 17.55
CA GLU A 87 20.72 -20.92 18.46
C GLU A 87 19.29 -20.75 19.00
N VAL A 88 18.48 -21.78 18.86
CA VAL A 88 17.14 -21.88 19.48
C VAL A 88 17.27 -22.73 20.73
N THR A 89 17.20 -22.11 21.89
CA THR A 89 17.44 -22.80 23.17
C THR A 89 16.20 -23.61 23.61
N ASN A 90 16.36 -24.43 24.65
CA ASN A 90 15.25 -25.14 25.29
C ASN A 90 14.53 -24.29 26.36
N GLN A 91 15.02 -23.08 26.64
CA GLN A 91 14.36 -22.15 27.56
C GLN A 91 13.13 -21.58 26.91
N THR A 92 12.01 -21.55 27.63
CA THR A 92 10.76 -20.97 27.17
C THR A 92 10.33 -19.82 28.08
N TYR A 93 9.63 -18.87 27.48
CA TYR A 93 9.01 -17.75 28.19
C TYR A 93 7.63 -17.47 27.59
N GLU A 94 6.77 -16.88 28.40
CA GLU A 94 5.41 -16.47 27.98
C GLU A 94 5.40 -14.99 27.62
N MET A 95 4.69 -14.67 26.54
CA MET A 95 4.51 -13.30 26.07
C MET A 95 3.06 -13.08 25.68
N GLU A 96 2.44 -12.00 26.16
CA GLU A 96 1.16 -11.54 25.62
C GLU A 96 1.39 -10.95 24.24
N VAL A 97 0.68 -11.47 23.25
CA VAL A 97 0.77 -11.03 21.85
C VAL A 97 -0.59 -10.55 21.35
N GLU A 98 -0.57 -9.65 20.39
CA GLU A 98 -1.75 -9.03 19.81
C GLU A 98 -1.76 -9.27 18.29
N ASP A 99 -2.88 -9.78 17.77
CA ASP A 99 -3.12 -9.90 16.36
C ASP A 99 -3.24 -8.51 15.72
N GLN A 100 -2.41 -8.25 14.71
CA GLN A 100 -2.35 -6.94 14.07
C GLN A 100 -3.63 -6.54 13.32
N VAL A 101 -4.48 -7.50 12.98
CA VAL A 101 -5.70 -7.27 12.18
C VAL A 101 -6.93 -7.24 13.05
N SER A 102 -7.09 -8.23 13.96
CA SER A 102 -8.27 -8.32 14.82
C SER A 102 -8.14 -7.54 16.13
N GLY A 103 -6.91 -7.27 16.59
CA GLY A 103 -6.64 -6.69 17.91
C GLY A 103 -6.81 -7.68 19.06
N ASP A 104 -7.04 -8.96 18.74
CA ASP A 104 -7.22 -10.01 19.78
C ASP A 104 -5.89 -10.30 20.46
N LYS A 105 -5.94 -10.45 21.80
CA LYS A 105 -4.77 -10.73 22.62
C LYS A 105 -4.79 -12.16 23.14
N HIS A 106 -3.64 -12.79 23.12
CA HIS A 106 -3.44 -14.10 23.72
C HIS A 106 -2.01 -14.28 24.23
N ILE A 107 -1.80 -15.32 25.06
CA ILE A 107 -0.46 -15.63 25.56
C ILE A 107 0.18 -16.65 24.63
N ALA A 108 1.35 -16.32 24.09
CA ALA A 108 2.18 -17.21 23.31
C ALA A 108 3.35 -17.75 24.16
N CYS A 109 3.63 -19.04 24.05
CA CYS A 109 4.81 -19.66 24.63
C CYS A 109 5.92 -19.71 23.58
N LEU A 110 7.01 -19.00 23.84
CA LEU A 110 8.13 -18.81 22.92
C LEU A 110 9.40 -19.48 23.45
N ARG A 111 10.27 -19.92 22.54
CA ARG A 111 11.63 -20.37 22.89
C ARG A 111 12.56 -19.16 22.85
N GLU A 112 13.52 -19.13 23.74
CA GLU A 112 14.56 -18.12 23.70
C GLU A 112 15.51 -18.38 22.52
N TRP A 113 15.69 -17.37 21.66
CA TRP A 113 16.64 -17.38 20.56
C TRP A 113 17.87 -16.57 20.91
N GLN A 114 19.02 -17.10 20.60
CA GLN A 114 20.28 -16.39 20.72
C GLN A 114 20.91 -16.21 19.35
N LEU A 115 21.31 -14.98 19.05
CA LEU A 115 22.05 -14.62 17.86
C LEU A 115 23.45 -14.13 18.31
N ASP A 116 24.49 -14.77 17.85
CA ASP A 116 25.88 -14.52 18.31
C ASP A 116 26.01 -14.59 19.85
N GLY A 117 25.36 -15.59 20.47
CA GLY A 117 25.37 -15.83 21.92
C GLY A 117 24.58 -14.79 22.75
N LYS A 118 23.83 -13.91 22.14
CA LYS A 118 23.01 -12.89 22.83
C LYS A 118 21.52 -13.16 22.63
N PRO A 119 20.68 -13.12 23.70
CA PRO A 119 19.23 -13.31 23.58
C PRO A 119 18.60 -12.26 22.67
N LEU A 120 17.78 -12.69 21.69
CA LEU A 120 17.08 -11.77 20.79
C LEU A 120 15.93 -11.03 21.47
N SER A 121 15.36 -11.63 22.52
CA SER A 121 14.28 -11.01 23.31
C SER A 121 14.70 -9.70 24.02
N GLU A 122 16.00 -9.63 24.40
CA GLU A 122 16.56 -8.51 25.15
C GLU A 122 17.53 -7.65 24.32
N ASN A 123 18.12 -8.24 23.27
CA ASN A 123 19.18 -7.60 22.49
C ASN A 123 18.67 -7.10 21.12
N LYS A 124 18.49 -5.79 21.01
CA LYS A 124 18.13 -5.12 19.76
C LYS A 124 19.34 -4.70 18.90
N ASP A 125 20.57 -5.03 19.32
CA ASP A 125 21.78 -4.58 18.61
C ASP A 125 21.76 -5.00 17.15
N PHE A 126 21.34 -6.24 16.86
CA PHE A 126 21.27 -6.75 15.49
C PHE A 126 20.34 -5.90 14.60
N VAL A 127 19.08 -5.73 15.02
CA VAL A 127 18.09 -4.97 14.23
C VAL A 127 18.45 -3.49 14.14
N ASN A 128 19.01 -2.91 15.21
CA ASN A 128 19.47 -1.52 15.22
C ASN A 128 20.69 -1.31 14.31
N ASN A 129 21.66 -2.24 14.31
CA ASN A 129 22.80 -2.15 13.43
C ASN A 129 22.40 -2.26 11.95
N LEU A 130 21.50 -3.17 11.62
CA LEU A 130 20.96 -3.28 10.26
C LEU A 130 20.22 -2.02 9.82
N THR A 131 19.51 -1.36 10.73
CA THR A 131 18.80 -0.09 10.42
C THR A 131 19.76 0.99 9.92
N ASN A 132 21.01 0.97 10.35
CA ASN A 132 22.02 1.91 9.87
C ASN A 132 22.59 1.57 8.48
N ILE A 133 22.39 0.33 8.03
CA ILE A 133 22.93 -0.18 6.76
C ILE A 133 21.87 -0.13 5.67
N ILE A 134 20.63 -0.47 5.99
CA ILE A 134 19.53 -0.44 5.03
C ILE A 134 19.04 0.98 4.81
N ILE A 135 18.53 1.24 3.60
CA ILE A 135 18.02 2.57 3.22
C ILE A 135 16.58 2.73 3.74
N GLY A 136 16.46 3.14 5.00
CA GLY A 136 15.16 3.32 5.65
C GLY A 136 14.36 2.01 5.71
N GLY A 137 13.48 1.88 6.66
CA GLY A 137 12.62 0.72 6.76
C GLY A 137 12.69 0.05 8.12
N THR A 138 11.77 -0.89 8.29
CA THR A 138 11.61 -1.72 9.49
C THR A 138 12.24 -3.08 9.24
N ILE A 139 12.93 -3.59 10.25
CA ILE A 139 13.42 -4.96 10.29
C ILE A 139 12.77 -5.64 11.48
N ALA A 140 12.36 -6.88 11.31
CA ALA A 140 11.87 -7.70 12.41
C ALA A 140 12.22 -9.16 12.21
N ILE A 141 12.36 -9.87 13.34
CA ILE A 141 12.49 -11.31 13.40
C ILE A 141 11.24 -11.85 14.08
N PHE A 142 10.63 -12.84 13.45
CA PHE A 142 9.45 -13.52 13.97
C PHE A 142 9.79 -14.98 14.24
N GLN A 143 9.30 -15.48 15.36
CA GLN A 143 9.36 -16.89 15.72
C GLN A 143 8.07 -17.58 15.30
N GLU A 144 8.20 -18.77 14.71
CA GLU A 144 7.07 -19.63 14.42
C GLU A 144 6.51 -20.26 15.68
N ILE A 145 5.18 -20.29 15.77
CA ILE A 145 4.39 -21.06 16.73
C ILE A 145 3.26 -21.78 15.99
N ASP A 146 2.55 -22.69 16.65
CA ASP A 146 1.48 -23.48 16.03
C ASP A 146 0.38 -22.64 15.39
N SER A 147 0.07 -21.46 15.97
CA SER A 147 -1.00 -20.56 15.50
C SER A 147 -0.55 -19.52 14.49
N GLY A 148 0.76 -19.29 14.32
CA GLY A 148 1.29 -18.26 13.41
C GLY A 148 2.73 -17.86 13.71
N PHE A 149 3.03 -16.57 13.57
CA PHE A 149 4.35 -16.01 13.79
C PHE A 149 4.30 -14.85 14.79
N VAL A 150 5.16 -14.89 15.79
CA VAL A 150 5.28 -13.87 16.84
C VAL A 150 6.53 -13.05 16.64
N ARG A 151 6.42 -11.74 16.63
CA ARG A 151 7.54 -10.81 16.55
C ARG A 151 8.35 -10.85 17.84
N ILE A 152 9.61 -11.29 17.75
CA ILE A 152 10.51 -11.39 18.89
C ILE A 152 11.58 -10.31 18.93
N SER A 153 11.89 -9.67 17.79
CA SER A 153 12.84 -8.57 17.72
C SER A 153 12.47 -7.60 16.58
N THR A 154 12.62 -6.29 16.80
CA THR A 154 12.38 -5.26 15.78
C THR A 154 13.06 -3.94 16.15
N ASN A 155 13.41 -3.15 15.12
CA ASN A 155 13.84 -1.75 15.28
C ASN A 155 12.65 -0.78 15.34
N GLU A 156 11.41 -1.25 15.12
CA GLU A 156 10.21 -0.40 15.19
C GLU A 156 9.88 -0.07 16.65
N GLN A 157 9.55 1.20 16.89
CA GLN A 157 9.17 1.69 18.20
C GLN A 157 7.73 2.20 18.14
N ASP A 158 6.94 1.87 19.11
CA ASP A 158 5.62 2.47 19.34
C ASP A 158 5.77 3.90 19.86
N SER A 159 4.73 4.73 19.66
CA SER A 159 4.64 6.11 20.17
C SER A 159 4.87 6.22 21.69
N ASP A 160 4.61 5.16 22.43
CA ASP A 160 4.79 5.09 23.89
C ASP A 160 6.13 4.48 24.33
N SER A 161 7.10 4.33 23.41
CA SER A 161 8.43 3.71 23.67
C SER A 161 8.35 2.27 24.18
N THR A 162 7.19 1.65 24.15
CA THR A 162 7.00 0.23 24.44
C THR A 162 7.28 -0.55 23.17
N SER A 163 8.16 -1.53 23.23
CA SER A 163 8.58 -2.25 22.02
C SER A 163 7.41 -2.98 21.37
N VAL A 164 7.24 -2.78 20.07
CA VAL A 164 6.27 -3.46 19.18
C VAL A 164 6.54 -4.97 19.05
N SER A 165 7.37 -5.52 19.91
CA SER A 165 7.75 -6.94 19.94
C SER A 165 6.63 -7.89 20.37
N ARG A 166 5.36 -7.43 20.40
CA ARG A 166 4.22 -8.25 20.85
C ARG A 166 3.20 -8.52 19.76
N THR A 167 3.54 -8.28 18.51
CA THR A 167 2.62 -8.49 17.40
C THR A 167 2.64 -9.93 16.90
N PHE A 168 1.48 -10.40 16.49
CA PHE A 168 1.24 -11.75 16.02
C PHE A 168 0.64 -11.73 14.61
N ILE A 169 1.12 -12.63 13.76
CA ILE A 169 0.61 -12.83 12.40
C ILE A 169 0.01 -14.24 12.33
N PRO A 170 -1.31 -14.37 12.12
CA PRO A 170 -1.97 -15.67 12.12
C PRO A 170 -1.64 -16.50 10.87
N ASN A 171 -1.83 -17.83 10.97
CA ASN A 171 -1.54 -18.78 9.90
C ASN A 171 -2.32 -18.55 8.60
N ASN A 172 -3.51 -17.95 8.68
CA ASN A 172 -4.36 -17.68 7.53
C ASN A 172 -3.99 -16.38 6.77
N SER A 173 -2.89 -15.75 7.12
CA SER A 173 -2.39 -14.60 6.37
C SER A 173 -1.61 -15.05 5.12
N PRO A 174 -1.68 -14.31 4.00
CA PRO A 174 -0.92 -14.64 2.79
C PRO A 174 0.60 -14.72 3.04
N MET A 175 1.11 -13.91 3.96
CA MET A 175 2.51 -13.93 4.38
C MET A 175 2.85 -15.25 5.08
N SER A 176 2.06 -15.67 6.05
CA SER A 176 2.28 -16.93 6.78
C SER A 176 2.21 -18.14 5.85
N GLU A 177 1.27 -18.14 4.91
CA GLU A 177 1.13 -19.22 3.92
C GLU A 177 2.37 -19.34 3.03
N ALA A 178 2.89 -18.24 2.50
CA ALA A 178 4.10 -18.22 1.67
C ALA A 178 5.32 -18.73 2.47
N ILE A 179 5.54 -18.21 3.68
CA ILE A 179 6.68 -18.58 4.53
C ILE A 179 6.64 -20.07 4.91
N ARG A 180 5.46 -20.61 5.25
CA ARG A 180 5.29 -22.04 5.53
C ARG A 180 5.48 -22.92 4.30
N GLY A 181 5.20 -22.38 3.11
CA GLY A 181 5.52 -23.01 1.83
C GLY A 181 7.01 -22.97 1.46
N GLY A 182 7.84 -22.30 2.27
CA GLY A 182 9.27 -22.12 1.98
C GLY A 182 9.55 -21.02 0.96
N GLU A 183 8.56 -20.18 0.66
CA GLU A 183 8.67 -19.11 -0.33
C GLU A 183 8.93 -17.75 0.31
N ILE A 184 9.60 -16.87 -0.42
CA ILE A 184 9.76 -15.47 -0.02
C ILE A 184 8.45 -14.73 -0.33
N TYR A 185 7.91 -14.05 0.67
CA TYR A 185 6.74 -13.20 0.49
C TYR A 185 7.16 -11.79 0.08
N TYR A 186 6.50 -11.27 -0.94
CA TYR A 186 6.56 -9.85 -1.33
C TYR A 186 5.14 -9.31 -1.42
N GLY A 187 4.86 -8.22 -0.71
CA GLY A 187 3.51 -7.66 -0.72
C GLY A 187 3.30 -6.52 0.26
N LEU A 188 2.03 -6.17 0.46
CA LEU A 188 1.63 -5.19 1.43
C LEU A 188 1.30 -5.87 2.75
N ALA A 189 1.70 -5.26 3.86
CA ALA A 189 1.30 -5.63 5.20
C ALA A 189 0.83 -4.41 5.97
N LEU A 190 -0.22 -4.59 6.77
CA LEU A 190 -0.67 -3.57 7.71
C LEU A 190 0.16 -3.74 8.99
N VAL A 191 0.90 -2.69 9.36
CA VAL A 191 1.72 -2.68 10.58
C VAL A 191 1.38 -1.40 11.34
N MET A 192 0.82 -1.53 12.54
CA MET A 192 0.44 -0.39 13.39
C MET A 192 -0.41 0.65 12.63
N ASP A 193 -1.50 0.19 12.01
CA ASP A 193 -2.43 1.00 11.22
C ASP A 193 -1.83 1.72 10.00
N LYS A 194 -0.64 1.28 9.55
CA LYS A 194 0.02 1.83 8.37
C LYS A 194 0.38 0.73 7.39
N TRP A 195 0.17 1.02 6.12
CA TRP A 195 0.58 0.11 5.07
C TRP A 195 2.09 0.16 4.85
N HIS A 196 2.67 -1.02 4.71
CA HIS A 196 4.08 -1.20 4.41
C HIS A 196 4.21 -2.11 3.18
N THR A 197 5.05 -1.73 2.24
CA THR A 197 5.59 -2.69 1.27
C THR A 197 6.57 -3.56 2.00
N THR A 198 6.40 -4.88 1.96
CA THR A 198 7.17 -5.83 2.76
C THR A 198 7.81 -6.92 1.94
N ALA A 199 8.92 -7.42 2.43
CA ALA A 199 9.56 -8.65 1.99
C ALA A 199 9.89 -9.50 3.22
N CYS A 200 9.56 -10.79 3.15
CA CYS A 200 9.84 -11.74 4.23
C CYS A 200 10.42 -13.02 3.67
N GLU A 201 11.35 -13.61 4.37
CA GLU A 201 11.92 -14.92 4.03
C GLU A 201 11.84 -15.89 5.20
N PRO A 202 11.70 -17.21 4.94
CA PRO A 202 11.70 -18.21 5.99
C PRO A 202 13.08 -18.34 6.65
N ILE A 203 13.10 -18.44 7.98
CA ILE A 203 14.29 -18.82 8.74
C ILE A 203 14.20 -20.31 9.04
N ASN A 204 15.15 -21.07 8.50
CA ASN A 204 15.25 -22.51 8.72
C ASN A 204 16.46 -22.85 9.58
N LEU A 205 16.26 -23.77 10.53
CA LEU A 205 17.33 -24.35 11.35
C LEU A 205 17.28 -25.89 11.18
N ASN A 206 18.35 -26.47 10.64
CA ASN A 206 18.40 -27.92 10.32
C ASN A 206 17.21 -28.38 9.46
N ASP A 207 16.93 -27.67 8.36
CA ASP A 207 15.84 -27.91 7.43
C ASP A 207 14.42 -27.80 8.04
N THR A 208 14.31 -27.24 9.22
CA THR A 208 13.02 -27.01 9.90
C THR A 208 12.76 -25.51 9.95
N LEU A 209 11.56 -25.09 9.52
CA LEU A 209 11.10 -23.71 9.67
C LEU A 209 11.01 -23.37 11.16
N VAL A 210 11.66 -22.30 11.58
CA VAL A 210 11.62 -21.80 12.96
C VAL A 210 11.07 -20.39 13.06
N GLY A 211 11.03 -19.65 11.95
CA GLY A 211 10.55 -18.27 11.95
C GLY A 211 10.68 -17.59 10.59
N MET A 212 10.64 -16.27 10.58
CA MET A 212 10.88 -15.48 9.38
C MET A 212 11.66 -14.19 9.68
N LEU A 213 12.46 -13.78 8.72
CA LEU A 213 13.10 -12.47 8.66
C LEU A 213 12.21 -11.54 7.84
N TYR A 214 11.88 -10.41 8.41
CA TYR A 214 10.96 -9.42 7.84
C TYR A 214 11.68 -8.10 7.58
N VAL A 215 11.39 -7.52 6.43
CA VAL A 215 11.77 -6.15 6.10
C VAL A 215 10.54 -5.42 5.56
N GLY A 216 10.27 -4.23 6.06
CA GLY A 216 9.15 -3.38 5.64
C GLY A 216 9.62 -1.97 5.30
N ASN A 217 8.99 -1.35 4.33
CA ASN A 217 9.11 0.07 4.03
C ASN A 217 7.73 0.71 4.14
N LYS A 218 7.61 1.71 5.01
CA LYS A 218 6.34 2.40 5.21
C LYS A 218 5.93 3.12 3.93
N GLU A 219 4.69 2.94 3.50
CA GLU A 219 4.09 3.72 2.42
C GLU A 219 3.87 5.16 2.89
N ASN A 220 4.12 6.11 2.00
CA ASN A 220 3.77 7.50 2.25
C ASN A 220 2.25 7.66 2.13
N ASP A 221 1.66 8.38 3.08
CA ASP A 221 0.24 8.76 3.10
C ASP A 221 -0.06 9.73 1.96
#